data_1288d74a7772b63169bfeb2368fb1030
#
_entry.id   1288d74a7772b63169bfeb2368fb1030
#
_cell.length_a   1.000
_cell.length_b   1.000
_cell.length_c   1.000
_cell.angle_alpha   90.00
_cell.angle_beta   90.00
_cell.angle_gamma   90.00
#
_symmetry.space_group_name_H-M   'P 1'
#
loop_
_entity.id
_entity.type
_entity.pdbx_description
1 polymer ?
#
loop_
_entity_poly.entity_id
_entity_poly.type
_entity_poly.pdbx_seq_one_letter_code
_entity_poly.pdbx_strand_id
1 'polypeptide(L)'
;MAETIKGIRGQTCDKVHEFENRQSVAVTIEHSYDDWCMARLAESVGKADDAAYFQARSNNYKNLYDDKIGFFHPKKIDGTFTEKYHPKYCGGQGGRKYFAENNAYIYNFAAQHDIEGTIELMGGKEAFAAKLDNLYVEQYDTNLKSVFLYQY
;
A
#
# COMPACT_ATOMS: atom_id res chain seq x y z
N MET A 1 4.19 8.13 -14.86
CA MET A 1 3.84 8.11 -13.43
C MET A 1 2.33 8.19 -13.15
N ALA A 2 1.50 8.35 -14.15
CA ALA A 2 0.04 8.20 -14.03
C ALA A 2 -0.40 6.73 -14.07
N GLU A 3 0.51 5.81 -13.88
CA GLU A 3 0.42 4.48 -14.47
C GLU A 3 -0.11 3.40 -13.53
N THR A 4 -0.10 3.66 -12.23
CA THR A 4 -0.50 2.65 -11.25
C THR A 4 -2.01 2.64 -10.98
N ILE A 5 -2.77 3.58 -11.55
CA ILE A 5 -4.20 3.78 -11.23
C ILE A 5 -5.13 3.42 -12.40
N LYS A 6 -4.65 2.73 -13.43
CA LYS A 6 -5.55 2.24 -14.51
C LYS A 6 -6.58 1.19 -14.07
N GLY A 7 -6.49 0.69 -12.84
CA GLY A 7 -7.49 -0.19 -12.26
C GLY A 7 -8.66 0.51 -11.58
N ILE A 8 -8.55 1.81 -11.33
CA ILE A 8 -9.59 2.59 -10.68
C ILE A 8 -10.32 3.38 -11.76
N ARG A 9 -11.59 3.04 -12.00
CA ARG A 9 -12.44 3.68 -13.01
C ARG A 9 -12.29 5.21 -12.98
N GLY A 10 -11.73 5.75 -14.05
CA GLY A 10 -12.01 7.11 -14.51
C GLY A 10 -11.46 8.26 -13.68
N GLN A 11 -10.70 8.04 -12.64
CA GLN A 11 -10.02 9.13 -11.93
C GLN A 11 -8.64 9.40 -12.54
N THR A 12 -8.63 9.92 -13.75
CA THR A 12 -7.50 10.70 -14.24
C THR A 12 -7.60 12.08 -13.60
N CYS A 13 -7.01 12.23 -12.44
CA CYS A 13 -6.68 13.56 -11.96
C CYS A 13 -5.47 14.05 -12.76
N ASP A 14 -5.70 14.75 -13.85
CA ASP A 14 -4.65 15.19 -14.78
C ASP A 14 -3.77 16.30 -14.20
N LYS A 15 -4.14 16.83 -13.04
CA LYS A 15 -3.41 17.92 -12.37
C LYS A 15 -3.20 17.58 -10.90
N VAL A 16 -2.15 16.83 -10.63
CA VAL A 16 -1.59 16.75 -9.28
C VAL A 16 -0.64 17.93 -9.13
N HIS A 17 -0.69 18.62 -8.00
CA HIS A 17 0.26 19.69 -7.67
C HIS A 17 1.71 19.15 -7.85
N GLU A 18 2.62 20.00 -8.31
CA GLU A 18 4.00 19.56 -8.64
C GLU A 18 4.73 18.90 -7.47
N PHE A 19 4.36 19.23 -6.23
CA PHE A 19 4.88 18.60 -5.02
C PHE A 19 4.10 17.33 -4.59
N GLU A 20 2.99 17.01 -5.25
CA GLU A 20 2.19 15.84 -4.95
C GLU A 20 2.39 14.76 -6.01
N ASN A 21 3.10 13.72 -5.65
CA ASN A 21 3.12 12.51 -6.45
C ASN A 21 1.94 11.62 -6.04
N ARG A 22 1.42 10.85 -6.98
CA ARG A 22 0.39 9.86 -6.65
C ARG A 22 1.00 8.78 -5.77
N GLN A 23 0.39 8.60 -4.62
CA GLN A 23 0.79 7.65 -3.58
C GLN A 23 0.28 6.26 -3.93
N SER A 24 0.82 5.66 -4.98
CA SER A 24 0.23 4.50 -5.64
C SER A 24 0.03 3.29 -4.71
N VAL A 25 0.94 3.07 -3.77
CA VAL A 25 0.82 1.97 -2.81
C VAL A 25 -0.24 2.30 -1.76
N ALA A 26 -0.17 3.50 -1.16
CA ALA A 26 -1.16 3.94 -0.18
C ALA A 26 -2.57 3.90 -0.76
N VAL A 27 -2.78 4.53 -1.91
CA VAL A 27 -4.09 4.57 -2.58
C VAL A 27 -4.63 3.16 -2.87
N THR A 28 -3.78 2.22 -3.29
CA THR A 28 -4.23 0.85 -3.55
C THR A 28 -4.68 0.14 -2.27
N ILE A 29 -3.94 0.31 -1.17
CA ILE A 29 -4.28 -0.32 0.11
C ILE A 29 -5.55 0.29 0.70
N GLU A 30 -5.67 1.62 0.69
CA GLU A 30 -6.84 2.35 1.19
C GLU A 30 -8.09 2.03 0.37
N HIS A 31 -7.99 2.02 -0.96
CA HIS A 31 -9.12 1.62 -1.80
C HIS A 31 -9.49 0.14 -1.63
N SER A 32 -8.56 -0.72 -1.25
CA SER A 32 -8.90 -2.11 -0.91
C SER A 32 -9.78 -2.18 0.34
N TYR A 33 -9.53 -1.32 1.31
CA TYR A 33 -10.41 -1.16 2.49
C TYR A 33 -11.78 -0.59 2.10
N ASP A 34 -11.81 0.47 1.27
CA ASP A 34 -13.06 1.07 0.78
C ASP A 34 -13.89 0.04 0.01
N ASP A 35 -13.28 -0.74 -0.87
CA ASP A 35 -13.93 -1.81 -1.62
C ASP A 35 -14.49 -2.89 -0.67
N TRP A 36 -13.78 -3.23 0.40
CA TRP A 36 -14.32 -4.14 1.43
C TRP A 36 -15.56 -3.55 2.11
N CYS A 37 -15.54 -2.28 2.48
CA CYS A 37 -16.71 -1.60 3.04
C CYS A 37 -17.89 -1.60 2.05
N MET A 38 -17.62 -1.33 0.77
CA MET A 38 -18.63 -1.37 -0.28
C MET A 38 -19.22 -2.78 -0.49
N ALA A 39 -18.39 -3.82 -0.38
CA ALA A 39 -18.87 -5.20 -0.42
C ALA A 39 -19.87 -5.48 0.71
N ARG A 40 -19.53 -5.08 1.95
CA ARG A 40 -20.44 -5.25 3.12
C ARG A 40 -21.73 -4.47 2.96
N LEU A 41 -21.65 -3.24 2.43
CA LEU A 41 -22.84 -2.43 2.14
C LEU A 41 -23.72 -3.12 1.07
N ALA A 42 -23.13 -3.55 -0.03
CA ALA A 42 -23.86 -4.22 -1.11
C ALA A 42 -24.55 -5.51 -0.63
N GLU A 43 -23.90 -6.30 0.21
CA GLU A 43 -24.51 -7.46 0.86
C GLU A 43 -25.73 -7.07 1.69
N SER A 44 -25.62 -6.02 2.50
CA SER A 44 -26.71 -5.58 3.40
C SER A 44 -27.95 -5.12 2.67
N VAL A 45 -27.82 -4.66 1.42
CA VAL A 45 -28.92 -4.21 0.56
C VAL A 45 -29.30 -5.23 -0.52
N GLY A 46 -28.80 -6.46 -0.43
CA GLY A 46 -29.13 -7.56 -1.33
C GLY A 46 -28.56 -7.46 -2.76
N LYS A 47 -27.47 -6.72 -2.95
CA LYS A 47 -26.78 -6.53 -4.23
C LYS A 47 -25.61 -7.53 -4.38
N ALA A 48 -25.95 -8.81 -4.59
CA ALA A 48 -24.96 -9.90 -4.58
C ALA A 48 -23.81 -9.71 -5.61
N ASP A 49 -24.14 -9.27 -6.84
CA ASP A 49 -23.13 -9.07 -7.89
C ASP A 49 -22.16 -7.93 -7.54
N ASP A 50 -22.69 -6.83 -7.01
CA ASP A 50 -21.89 -5.70 -6.54
C ASP A 50 -21.02 -6.13 -5.36
N ALA A 51 -21.57 -6.90 -4.42
CA ALA A 51 -20.83 -7.43 -3.28
C ALA A 51 -19.65 -8.29 -3.72
N ALA A 52 -19.87 -9.23 -4.64
CA ALA A 52 -18.82 -10.08 -5.20
C ALA A 52 -17.74 -9.26 -5.93
N TYR A 53 -18.15 -8.25 -6.71
CA TYR A 53 -17.24 -7.36 -7.42
C TYR A 53 -16.32 -6.59 -6.46
N PHE A 54 -16.88 -5.94 -5.46
CA PHE A 54 -16.10 -5.18 -4.49
C PHE A 54 -15.27 -6.08 -3.58
N GLN A 55 -15.79 -7.26 -3.19
CA GLN A 55 -15.02 -8.23 -2.43
C GLN A 55 -13.77 -8.72 -3.19
N ALA A 56 -13.88 -8.96 -4.49
CA ALA A 56 -12.71 -9.32 -5.30
C ALA A 56 -11.67 -8.20 -5.33
N ARG A 57 -12.11 -6.95 -5.47
CA ARG A 57 -11.24 -5.78 -5.49
C ARG A 57 -10.55 -5.48 -4.15
N SER A 58 -11.21 -5.79 -3.04
CA SER A 58 -10.63 -5.59 -1.71
C SER A 58 -9.32 -6.35 -1.49
N ASN A 59 -9.02 -7.33 -2.35
CA ASN A 59 -7.76 -8.08 -2.35
C ASN A 59 -6.64 -7.44 -3.20
N ASN A 60 -6.88 -6.29 -3.84
CA ASN A 60 -5.89 -5.68 -4.74
C ASN A 60 -4.58 -5.30 -4.05
N TYR A 61 -4.59 -5.02 -2.76
CA TYR A 61 -3.39 -4.76 -1.98
C TYR A 61 -2.38 -5.91 -2.04
N LYS A 62 -2.85 -7.17 -2.13
CA LYS A 62 -2.00 -8.37 -2.22
C LYS A 62 -1.07 -8.35 -3.44
N ASN A 63 -1.52 -7.73 -4.53
CA ASN A 63 -0.72 -7.60 -5.76
C ASN A 63 0.54 -6.73 -5.58
N LEU A 64 0.61 -5.92 -4.54
CA LEU A 64 1.75 -5.04 -4.27
C LEU A 64 2.78 -5.67 -3.34
N TYR A 65 2.48 -6.82 -2.73
CA TYR A 65 3.42 -7.47 -1.84
C TYR A 65 4.53 -8.15 -2.64
N ASP A 66 5.78 -7.87 -2.29
CA ASP A 66 6.97 -8.48 -2.89
C ASP A 66 7.62 -9.42 -1.87
N ASP A 67 7.41 -10.71 -2.07
CA ASP A 67 7.91 -11.77 -1.17
C ASP A 67 9.43 -11.76 -1.04
N LYS A 68 10.15 -11.24 -2.05
CA LYS A 68 11.63 -11.21 -2.04
C LYS A 68 12.17 -10.22 -1.02
N ILE A 69 11.45 -9.13 -0.79
CA ILE A 69 11.85 -8.11 0.17
C ILE A 69 10.96 -8.09 1.41
N GLY A 70 9.80 -8.75 1.37
CA GLY A 70 8.84 -8.85 2.46
C GLY A 70 8.09 -7.55 2.77
N PHE A 71 7.88 -6.69 1.77
CA PHE A 71 7.22 -5.39 1.91
C PHE A 71 6.33 -5.09 0.71
N PHE A 72 5.35 -4.20 0.92
CA PHE A 72 4.64 -3.60 -0.20
C PHE A 72 5.59 -2.78 -1.06
N HIS A 73 5.58 -3.05 -2.35
CA HIS A 73 6.49 -2.53 -3.34
C HIS A 73 5.69 -1.90 -4.50
N PRO A 74 6.02 -0.67 -4.93
CA PRO A 74 5.34 -0.06 -6.06
C PRO A 74 5.54 -0.85 -7.34
N LYS A 75 4.46 -1.02 -8.12
CA LYS A 75 4.49 -1.64 -9.45
C LYS A 75 4.37 -0.62 -10.57
N LYS A 76 5.00 -0.93 -11.70
CA LYS A 76 4.80 -0.27 -12.98
C LYS A 76 3.51 -0.77 -13.64
N ILE A 77 3.09 -0.11 -14.72
CA ILE A 77 1.88 -0.49 -15.48
C ILE A 77 1.96 -1.89 -16.10
N ASP A 78 3.16 -2.34 -16.40
CA ASP A 78 3.44 -3.68 -16.94
C ASP A 78 3.40 -4.78 -15.86
N GLY A 79 3.13 -4.41 -14.60
CA GLY A 79 3.06 -5.31 -13.46
C GLY A 79 4.41 -5.62 -12.80
N THR A 80 5.52 -5.11 -13.33
CA THR A 80 6.84 -5.29 -12.73
C THR A 80 7.04 -4.33 -11.55
N PHE A 81 7.82 -4.76 -10.55
CA PHE A 81 8.19 -3.89 -9.44
C PHE A 81 9.17 -2.79 -9.88
N THR A 82 9.14 -1.65 -9.22
CA THR A 82 10.04 -0.53 -9.51
C THR A 82 11.48 -0.88 -9.11
N GLU A 83 12.47 -0.47 -9.92
CA GLU A 83 13.87 -0.90 -9.73
C GLU A 83 14.57 -0.21 -8.55
N LYS A 84 14.34 1.10 -8.39
CA LYS A 84 15.00 1.91 -7.34
C LYS A 84 14.04 2.12 -6.19
N TYR A 85 13.91 1.13 -5.34
CA TYR A 85 13.02 1.15 -4.19
C TYR A 85 13.73 0.65 -2.93
N HIS A 86 13.46 1.32 -1.82
CA HIS A 86 13.89 0.89 -0.49
C HIS A 86 12.71 1.00 0.49
N PRO A 87 12.40 -0.02 1.30
CA PRO A 87 11.22 -0.03 2.17
C PRO A 87 11.12 1.12 3.18
N LYS A 88 12.24 1.69 3.59
CA LYS A 88 12.29 2.87 4.47
C LYS A 88 12.07 4.20 3.71
N TYR A 89 11.99 4.16 2.37
CA TYR A 89 11.82 5.37 1.58
C TYR A 89 10.39 5.88 1.64
N CYS A 90 10.23 7.09 2.15
CA CYS A 90 8.92 7.74 2.26
C CYS A 90 8.63 8.78 1.15
N GLY A 91 9.58 9.01 0.25
CA GLY A 91 9.37 9.90 -0.89
C GLY A 91 9.85 11.34 -0.71
N GLY A 92 10.65 11.62 0.30
CA GLY A 92 11.19 12.97 0.56
C GLY A 92 10.21 13.86 1.32
N GLN A 93 10.27 15.16 1.09
CA GLN A 93 9.42 16.13 1.78
C GLN A 93 7.93 15.80 1.61
N GLY A 94 7.23 15.64 2.72
CA GLY A 94 5.83 15.24 2.75
C GLY A 94 5.58 13.76 2.52
N GLY A 95 6.62 12.94 2.25
CA GLY A 95 6.55 11.48 2.20
C GLY A 95 5.55 10.90 1.20
N ARG A 96 5.39 11.51 0.01
CA ARG A 96 4.24 11.27 -0.87
C ARG A 96 4.54 10.59 -2.20
N LYS A 97 5.67 9.92 -2.35
CA LYS A 97 5.99 9.31 -3.65
C LYS A 97 5.17 8.04 -3.93
N TYR A 98 5.12 7.12 -2.98
CA TYR A 98 4.41 5.85 -3.09
C TYR A 98 3.44 5.63 -1.93
N PHE A 99 3.75 6.22 -0.79
CA PHE A 99 3.01 6.15 0.45
C PHE A 99 2.53 7.54 0.86
N ALA A 100 1.54 7.61 1.74
CA ALA A 100 1.06 8.85 2.33
C ALA A 100 1.82 9.11 3.63
N GLU A 101 2.76 10.05 3.60
CA GLU A 101 3.49 10.55 4.77
C GLU A 101 4.20 9.47 5.62
N ASN A 102 4.49 8.32 5.00
CA ASN A 102 5.07 7.18 5.66
C ASN A 102 5.84 6.29 4.66
N ASN A 103 6.18 5.07 5.07
CA ASN A 103 6.95 4.11 4.30
C ASN A 103 6.37 2.69 4.40
N ALA A 104 6.99 1.73 3.72
CA ALA A 104 6.51 0.36 3.69
C ALA A 104 6.51 -0.36 5.05
N TYR A 105 7.35 0.05 5.99
CA TYR A 105 7.34 -0.54 7.34
C TYR A 105 6.00 -0.35 8.04
N ILE A 106 5.43 0.85 7.96
CA ILE A 106 4.12 1.15 8.53
C ILE A 106 3.01 0.56 7.65
N TYR A 107 3.10 0.77 6.32
CA TYR A 107 2.06 0.30 5.40
C TYR A 107 1.93 -1.22 5.32
N ASN A 108 2.94 -1.99 5.72
CA ASN A 108 2.81 -3.45 5.84
C ASN A 108 1.65 -3.88 6.77
N PHE A 109 1.23 -3.02 7.67
CA PHE A 109 0.15 -3.29 8.63
C PHE A 109 -1.14 -2.51 8.31
N ALA A 110 -1.25 -1.90 7.13
CA ALA A 110 -2.35 -0.98 6.80
C ALA A 110 -3.59 -1.65 6.20
N ALA A 111 -3.53 -2.91 5.77
CA ALA A 111 -4.67 -3.64 5.22
C ALA A 111 -5.58 -4.18 6.36
N GLN A 112 -6.19 -3.27 7.11
CA GLN A 112 -6.93 -3.56 8.35
C GLN A 112 -8.17 -4.44 8.14
N HIS A 113 -8.71 -4.50 6.93
CA HIS A 113 -9.89 -5.29 6.58
C HIS A 113 -9.57 -6.78 6.38
N ASP A 114 -8.28 -7.13 6.18
CA ASP A 114 -7.84 -8.50 5.91
C ASP A 114 -6.53 -8.80 6.65
N ILE A 115 -6.61 -8.84 7.97
CA ILE A 115 -5.47 -9.16 8.85
C ILE A 115 -4.95 -10.57 8.58
N GLU A 116 -5.85 -11.53 8.38
CA GLU A 116 -5.49 -12.92 8.09
C GLU A 116 -4.71 -13.03 6.77
N GLY A 117 -5.19 -12.36 5.71
CA GLY A 117 -4.49 -12.32 4.43
C GLY A 117 -3.12 -11.60 4.54
N THR A 118 -3.01 -10.60 5.39
CA THR A 118 -1.72 -9.92 5.66
C THR A 118 -0.75 -10.85 6.39
N ILE A 119 -1.23 -11.63 7.37
CA ILE A 119 -0.44 -12.64 8.07
C ILE A 119 0.05 -13.72 7.07
N GLU A 120 -0.82 -14.18 6.19
CA GLU A 120 -0.45 -15.15 5.14
C GLU A 120 0.63 -14.60 4.21
N LEU A 121 0.47 -13.37 3.71
CA LEU A 121 1.47 -12.71 2.87
C LEU A 121 2.83 -12.59 3.54
N MET A 122 2.87 -12.39 4.85
CA MET A 122 4.11 -12.27 5.60
C MET A 122 4.75 -13.61 5.97
N GLY A 123 4.12 -14.73 5.64
CA GLY A 123 4.64 -16.07 5.92
C GLY A 123 4.16 -16.68 7.24
N GLY A 124 3.04 -16.19 7.77
CA GLY A 124 2.39 -16.74 8.95
C GLY A 124 2.52 -15.87 10.21
N LYS A 125 1.89 -16.32 11.29
CA LYS A 125 1.75 -15.55 12.53
C LYS A 125 3.09 -15.17 13.17
N GLU A 126 4.02 -16.09 13.19
CA GLU A 126 5.35 -15.88 13.77
C GLU A 126 6.15 -14.82 12.98
N ALA A 127 6.10 -14.89 11.65
CA ALA A 127 6.76 -13.91 10.78
C ALA A 127 6.09 -12.53 10.88
N PHE A 128 4.77 -12.48 10.98
CA PHE A 128 4.02 -11.25 11.19
C PHE A 128 4.39 -10.60 12.53
N ALA A 129 4.39 -11.37 13.63
CA ALA A 129 4.76 -10.90 14.95
C ALA A 129 6.21 -10.37 14.97
N ALA A 130 7.15 -11.11 14.39
CA ALA A 130 8.55 -10.67 14.30
C ALA A 130 8.71 -9.34 13.52
N LYS A 131 7.95 -9.17 12.43
CA LYS A 131 7.95 -7.88 11.69
C LYS A 131 7.36 -6.73 12.51
N LEU A 132 6.32 -7.01 13.28
CA LEU A 132 5.71 -6.01 14.17
C LEU A 132 6.66 -5.61 15.30
N ASP A 133 7.33 -6.57 15.91
CA ASP A 133 8.36 -6.30 16.93
C ASP A 133 9.52 -5.48 16.34
N ASN A 134 9.98 -5.83 15.15
CA ASN A 134 11.03 -5.09 14.45
C ASN A 134 10.65 -3.65 14.14
N LEU A 135 9.39 -3.34 13.94
CA LEU A 135 8.93 -1.96 13.72
C LEU A 135 9.31 -1.03 14.89
N TYR A 136 9.32 -1.55 16.11
CA TYR A 136 9.61 -0.78 17.33
C TYR A 136 11.11 -0.74 17.71
N VAL A 137 11.91 -1.66 17.17
CA VAL A 137 13.34 -1.75 17.49
C VAL A 137 14.25 -1.38 16.32
N GLU A 138 13.68 -1.25 15.13
CA GLU A 138 14.42 -0.90 13.92
C GLU A 138 15.08 0.46 14.04
N GLN A 139 16.40 0.48 14.00
CA GLN A 139 17.16 1.72 14.06
C GLN A 139 17.16 2.43 12.71
N TYR A 140 17.09 3.75 12.74
CA TYR A 140 17.31 4.56 11.55
C TYR A 140 18.75 4.42 11.09
N ASP A 141 18.94 3.98 9.87
CA ASP A 141 20.23 4.06 9.22
C ASP A 141 20.55 5.54 8.95
N THR A 142 21.58 6.04 9.62
CA THR A 142 22.03 7.43 9.46
C THR A 142 22.52 7.74 8.05
N ASN A 143 22.83 6.71 7.24
CA ASN A 143 23.17 6.86 5.82
C ASN A 143 21.95 7.13 4.95
N LEU A 144 20.74 6.90 5.44
CA LEU A 144 19.47 7.26 4.80
C LEU A 144 19.00 8.67 5.17
N LYS A 145 19.90 9.55 5.61
CA LYS A 145 19.58 10.94 6.05
C LYS A 145 18.71 11.71 5.08
N SER A 146 18.85 11.48 3.79
CA SER A 146 18.02 12.14 2.77
C SER A 146 16.57 11.64 2.72
N VAL A 147 16.25 10.54 3.39
CA VAL A 147 14.94 9.90 3.34
C VAL A 147 14.03 10.39 4.46
N PHE A 148 14.59 10.76 5.60
CA PHE A 148 13.83 11.07 6.82
C PHE A 148 13.96 12.49 7.34
N LEU A 149 15.05 13.20 7.00
CA LEU A 149 15.35 14.52 7.59
C LEU A 149 14.48 15.68 7.08
N TYR A 150 13.54 15.43 6.18
CA TYR A 150 12.64 16.45 5.66
C TYR A 150 11.17 16.23 6.03
N GLN A 151 10.90 15.48 7.08
CA GLN A 151 9.54 15.28 7.56
C GLN A 151 9.10 16.27 8.65
N TYR A 152 9.97 17.22 9.04
CA TYR A 152 9.63 18.25 10.03
C TYR A 152 10.30 19.58 9.69
#